data_1f052b9cabf15e7a005e4b2f3e7dfd90
#
_entry.id   1f052b9cabf15e7a005e4b2f3e7dfd90
#
_cell.length_a   1.000
_cell.length_b   1.000
_cell.length_c   1.000
_cell.angle_alpha   90.00
_cell.angle_beta   90.00
_cell.angle_gamma   90.00
#
_symmetry.space_group_name_H-M   'P 1'
#
loop_
_entity.id
_entity.type
_entity.pdbx_description
1 polymer ?
#
loop_
_entity_poly.entity_id
_entity_poly.type
_entity_poly.pdbx_seq_one_letter_code
_entity_poly.pdbx_strand_id
1 'polypeptide(L)'
;MKRTLIFFAALLLTLLAARGVPAVPQSRGSSTLSGVVIGPDDKPAPHATVSYQSSDGSAPHAARADAHGRFTISQLKADSYDIRASAKGIFSDWQKNIPLRRGQARSVELRLIYAKEMPKPVSNTKPRK
;
A
#
# COMPACT_ATOMS: atom_id res chain seq x y z
N MET A 1 -63.45 18.36 -6.66
CA MET A 1 -62.73 18.21 -7.92
C MET A 1 -61.30 18.68 -7.90
N LYS A 2 -60.93 19.47 -6.94
CA LYS A 2 -59.55 19.96 -6.90
C LYS A 2 -58.70 19.26 -5.88
N ARG A 3 -59.20 18.15 -5.40
CA ARG A 3 -58.51 17.45 -4.28
C ARG A 3 -57.57 16.37 -4.72
N THR A 4 -57.57 16.09 -6.01
CA THR A 4 -56.71 15.01 -6.51
C THR A 4 -55.29 15.43 -6.81
N LEU A 5 -55.03 16.71 -6.84
CA LEU A 5 -53.70 17.20 -7.18
C LEU A 5 -52.71 17.23 -6.00
N ILE A 6 -53.23 17.13 -4.79
CA ILE A 6 -52.39 17.26 -3.59
C ILE A 6 -51.69 15.96 -3.25
N PHE A 7 -52.22 14.84 -3.75
CA PHE A 7 -51.67 13.54 -3.38
C PHE A 7 -50.42 13.14 -4.19
N PHE A 8 -50.19 13.78 -5.30
CA PHE A 8 -49.04 13.44 -6.11
C PHE A 8 -47.75 14.09 -5.66
N ALA A 9 -47.85 15.17 -4.93
CA ALA A 9 -46.63 15.84 -4.42
C ALA A 9 -46.00 15.14 -3.23
N ALA A 10 -46.83 14.42 -2.50
CA ALA A 10 -46.32 13.73 -1.32
C ALA A 10 -45.58 12.42 -1.65
N LEU A 11 -45.89 11.84 -2.78
CA LEU A 11 -45.27 10.59 -3.17
C LEU A 11 -43.86 10.80 -3.73
N LEU A 12 -43.60 11.98 -4.25
CA LEU A 12 -42.27 12.27 -4.82
C LEU A 12 -41.21 12.51 -3.72
N LEU A 13 -41.65 12.94 -2.56
CA LEU A 13 -40.74 13.28 -1.49
C LEU A 13 -40.21 12.04 -0.78
N THR A 14 -40.96 10.96 -0.81
CA THR A 14 -40.54 9.75 -0.16
C THR A 14 -39.50 8.95 -0.95
N LEU A 15 -39.41 9.19 -2.24
CA LEU A 15 -38.43 8.48 -3.05
C LEU A 15 -37.02 9.00 -2.87
N LEU A 16 -36.87 10.24 -2.41
CA LEU A 16 -35.54 10.82 -2.20
C LEU A 16 -34.88 10.34 -0.93
N ALA A 17 -35.68 9.88 0.03
CA ALA A 17 -35.14 9.41 1.29
C ALA A 17 -34.65 7.97 1.21
N ALA A 18 -34.88 7.31 0.12
CA ALA A 18 -34.48 5.91 -0.03
C ALA A 18 -33.09 5.73 -0.61
N ARG A 19 -32.39 6.83 -0.85
CA ARG A 19 -31.00 6.72 -1.26
C ARG A 19 -30.19 6.45 -0.03
N GLY A 20 -29.87 5.20 0.19
CA GLY A 20 -29.02 4.80 1.26
C GLY A 20 -27.68 5.51 1.17
N VAL A 21 -27.17 5.92 2.29
CA VAL A 21 -25.82 6.43 2.38
C VAL A 21 -24.87 5.33 1.95
N PRO A 22 -23.97 5.58 1.02
CA PRO A 22 -23.01 4.55 0.63
C PRO A 22 -22.25 4.10 1.85
N ALA A 23 -22.14 2.81 2.00
CA ALA A 23 -21.39 2.24 3.10
C ALA A 23 -19.94 2.67 2.99
N VAL A 24 -19.43 3.28 4.05
CA VAL A 24 -18.03 3.68 4.10
C VAL A 24 -17.21 2.43 4.41
N PRO A 25 -16.23 2.09 3.58
CA PRO A 25 -15.37 0.95 3.89
C PRO A 25 -14.62 1.25 5.18
N GLN A 26 -14.76 0.36 6.13
CA GLN A 26 -14.27 0.61 7.46
C GLN A 26 -12.89 0.12 7.74
N SER A 27 -12.41 -0.80 6.97
CA SER A 27 -11.14 -1.46 7.25
C SER A 27 -9.95 -0.86 6.52
N ARG A 28 -10.19 0.10 5.66
CA ARG A 28 -9.11 0.67 4.88
C ARG A 28 -8.54 1.89 5.54
N GLY A 29 -7.24 1.98 5.56
CA GLY A 29 -6.58 3.15 6.05
C GLY A 29 -6.61 4.30 5.05
N SER A 30 -6.13 5.43 5.49
CA SER A 30 -6.06 6.64 4.67
C SER A 30 -4.62 7.07 4.40
N SER A 31 -3.65 6.29 4.84
CA SER A 31 -2.24 6.65 4.70
C SER A 31 -1.67 6.15 3.38
N THR A 32 -0.67 6.83 2.89
CA THR A 32 -0.03 6.51 1.61
C THR A 32 1.48 6.45 1.79
N LEU A 33 2.07 5.41 1.25
CA LEU A 33 3.52 5.25 1.18
C LEU A 33 3.91 5.21 -0.29
N SER A 34 4.76 6.10 -0.71
CA SER A 34 5.18 6.19 -2.10
C SER A 34 6.68 6.31 -2.18
N GLY A 35 7.20 6.26 -3.39
CA GLY A 35 8.62 6.44 -3.56
C GLY A 35 9.11 6.07 -4.93
N VAL A 36 10.41 5.91 -5.02
CA VAL A 36 11.08 5.54 -6.25
C VAL A 36 12.09 4.44 -5.95
N VAL A 37 12.21 3.50 -6.87
CA VAL A 37 13.22 2.45 -6.81
C VAL A 37 14.33 2.82 -7.77
N ILE A 38 15.55 2.92 -7.25
CA ILE A 38 16.74 3.28 -8.00
C ILE A 38 17.61 2.05 -8.19
N GLY A 39 18.03 1.80 -9.41
CA GLY A 39 18.92 0.68 -9.71
C GLY A 39 20.38 0.97 -9.38
N PRO A 40 21.23 -0.04 -9.54
CA PRO A 40 22.67 0.14 -9.24
C PRO A 40 23.37 1.13 -10.18
N ASP A 41 22.73 1.44 -11.29
CA ASP A 41 23.25 2.43 -12.26
C ASP A 41 22.79 3.85 -11.96
N ASP A 42 22.19 4.07 -10.79
CA ASP A 42 21.60 5.34 -10.36
C ASP A 42 20.41 5.80 -11.22
N LYS A 43 19.86 4.91 -11.99
CA LYS A 43 18.66 5.20 -12.79
C LYS A 43 17.45 4.52 -12.18
N PRO A 44 16.26 5.05 -12.42
CA PRO A 44 15.07 4.40 -11.93
C PRO A 44 14.98 2.95 -12.43
N ALA A 45 14.54 2.06 -11.56
CA ALA A 45 14.38 0.66 -11.89
C ALA A 45 12.93 0.41 -12.31
N PRO A 46 12.66 0.24 -13.62
CA PRO A 46 11.29 0.09 -14.07
C PRO A 46 10.70 -1.24 -13.61
N HIS A 47 9.46 -1.18 -13.26
CA HIS A 47 8.67 -2.37 -12.89
C HIS A 47 9.23 -3.18 -11.73
N ALA A 48 9.95 -2.54 -10.83
CA ALA A 48 10.49 -3.20 -9.65
C ALA A 48 9.33 -3.67 -8.74
N THR A 49 9.58 -4.73 -8.03
CA THR A 49 8.63 -5.23 -7.04
C THR A 49 8.96 -4.60 -5.68
N VAL A 50 7.96 -4.06 -5.02
CA VAL A 50 8.11 -3.44 -3.72
C VAL A 50 7.36 -4.32 -2.72
N SER A 51 8.08 -4.91 -1.80
CA SER A 51 7.51 -5.74 -0.73
C SER A 51 7.37 -4.90 0.53
N TYR A 52 6.24 -4.97 1.17
CA TYR A 52 5.99 -4.21 2.39
C TYR A 52 5.20 -5.04 3.39
N GLN A 53 5.43 -4.77 4.65
CA GLN A 53 4.80 -5.49 5.74
C GLN A 53 4.53 -4.55 6.90
N SER A 54 3.33 -4.68 7.46
CA SER A 54 2.94 -3.92 8.64
C SER A 54 3.48 -4.59 9.89
N SER A 55 3.78 -3.80 10.89
CA SER A 55 4.26 -4.33 12.17
C SER A 55 3.19 -5.07 12.96
N ASP A 56 1.95 -5.04 12.51
CA ASP A 56 0.87 -5.77 13.18
C ASP A 56 0.93 -7.28 12.99
N GLY A 57 1.91 -7.78 12.25
CA GLY A 57 2.06 -9.21 12.00
C GLY A 57 1.28 -9.74 10.81
N SER A 58 0.60 -8.89 10.07
CA SER A 58 -0.09 -9.35 8.87
C SER A 58 0.91 -9.81 7.81
N ALA A 59 0.43 -10.62 6.87
CA ALA A 59 1.28 -11.17 5.82
C ALA A 59 1.88 -10.06 4.96
N PRO A 60 3.07 -10.26 4.42
CA PRO A 60 3.67 -9.29 3.52
C PRO A 60 2.83 -9.11 2.25
N HIS A 61 2.91 -7.93 1.72
CA HIS A 61 2.24 -7.57 0.48
C HIS A 61 3.28 -7.13 -0.55
N ALA A 62 2.87 -7.08 -1.79
CA ALA A 62 3.73 -6.61 -2.86
C ALA A 62 2.99 -5.58 -3.71
N ALA A 63 3.71 -4.55 -4.12
CA ALA A 63 3.25 -3.57 -5.08
C ALA A 63 4.27 -3.51 -6.21
N ARG A 64 3.90 -2.92 -7.33
CA ARG A 64 4.80 -2.84 -8.46
C ARG A 64 5.06 -1.39 -8.82
N ALA A 65 6.33 -1.10 -9.10
CA ALA A 65 6.71 0.21 -9.60
C ALA A 65 6.32 0.34 -11.08
N ASP A 66 6.17 1.56 -11.53
CA ASP A 66 5.85 1.84 -12.93
C ASP A 66 7.12 1.84 -13.80
N ALA A 67 6.98 2.27 -15.05
CA ALA A 67 8.09 2.33 -15.98
C ALA A 67 9.18 3.33 -15.56
N HIS A 68 8.88 4.22 -14.63
CA HIS A 68 9.83 5.21 -14.12
C HIS A 68 10.32 4.85 -12.71
N GLY A 69 10.09 3.63 -12.27
CA GLY A 69 10.52 3.17 -10.96
C GLY A 69 9.70 3.73 -9.80
N ARG A 70 8.61 4.41 -10.07
CA ARG A 70 7.79 5.02 -9.03
C ARG A 70 6.71 4.07 -8.56
N PHE A 71 6.45 4.08 -7.27
CA PHE A 71 5.39 3.26 -6.69
C PHE A 71 4.55 4.09 -5.73
N THR A 72 3.31 3.67 -5.57
CA THR A 72 2.40 4.27 -4.61
C THR A 72 1.58 3.18 -3.98
N ILE A 73 1.59 3.13 -2.67
CA ILE A 73 0.80 2.19 -1.88
C ILE A 73 -0.17 3.02 -1.06
N SER A 74 -1.44 2.94 -1.40
CA SER A 74 -2.46 3.76 -0.77
C SER A 74 -3.34 2.93 0.17
N GLN A 75 -4.19 3.61 0.89
CA GLN A 75 -5.17 2.98 1.78
C GLN A 75 -4.52 2.12 2.86
N LEU A 76 -3.37 2.57 3.33
CA LEU A 76 -2.68 1.90 4.43
C LEU A 76 -3.23 2.38 5.77
N LYS A 77 -3.35 1.47 6.70
CA LYS A 77 -3.73 1.86 8.06
C LYS A 77 -2.53 2.46 8.77
N ALA A 78 -2.79 3.24 9.79
CA ALA A 78 -1.74 3.83 10.60
C ALA A 78 -0.98 2.72 11.32
N ASP A 79 0.28 2.58 11.03
CA ASP A 79 1.16 1.57 11.62
C ASP A 79 2.60 1.87 11.20
N SER A 80 3.53 1.06 11.65
CA SER A 80 4.90 1.06 11.14
C SER A 80 5.04 0.00 10.06
N TYR A 81 5.80 0.32 9.04
CA TYR A 81 5.97 -0.58 7.89
C TYR A 81 7.43 -0.84 7.60
N ASP A 82 7.72 -2.05 7.19
CA ASP A 82 9.01 -2.43 6.64
C ASP A 82 8.84 -2.56 5.13
N ILE A 83 9.78 -2.04 4.36
CA ILE A 83 9.67 -2.00 2.92
C ILE A 83 11.01 -2.31 2.25
N ARG A 84 10.96 -3.01 1.14
CA ARG A 84 12.12 -3.41 0.37
C ARG A 84 11.74 -3.54 -1.10
N ALA A 85 12.67 -3.27 -1.99
CA ALA A 85 12.45 -3.43 -3.42
C ALA A 85 13.34 -4.52 -4.01
N SER A 86 12.90 -5.06 -5.12
CA SER A 86 13.71 -6.00 -5.91
C SER A 86 13.38 -5.86 -7.38
N ALA A 87 14.37 -6.08 -8.22
CA ALA A 87 14.21 -6.12 -9.67
C ALA A 87 15.34 -6.94 -10.28
N LYS A 88 14.99 -7.86 -11.16
CA LYS A 88 15.98 -8.64 -11.92
C LYS A 88 17.06 -9.28 -11.04
N GLY A 89 16.66 -9.81 -9.90
CA GLY A 89 17.61 -10.47 -9.00
C GLY A 89 18.44 -9.53 -8.15
N ILE A 90 18.15 -8.23 -8.16
CA ILE A 90 18.84 -7.26 -7.35
C ILE A 90 17.89 -6.74 -6.29
N PHE A 91 18.38 -6.57 -5.08
CA PHE A 91 17.56 -6.23 -3.92
C PHE A 91 18.05 -4.97 -3.24
N SER A 92 17.12 -4.26 -2.63
CA SER A 92 17.47 -3.15 -1.74
C SER A 92 17.58 -3.64 -0.31
N ASP A 93 18.12 -2.80 0.56
CA ASP A 93 18.01 -3.03 1.99
C ASP A 93 16.56 -2.92 2.41
N TRP A 94 16.23 -3.54 3.51
CA TRP A 94 14.97 -3.28 4.18
C TRP A 94 15.02 -1.94 4.88
N GLN A 95 14.07 -1.09 4.56
CA GLN A 95 13.84 0.08 5.38
C GLN A 95 12.79 -0.26 6.39
N LYS A 96 13.17 -0.27 7.64
CA LYS A 96 12.33 -0.76 8.72
C LYS A 96 11.73 0.36 9.53
N ASN A 97 10.61 0.05 10.14
CA ASN A 97 9.98 0.94 11.09
C ASN A 97 9.63 2.32 10.52
N ILE A 98 9.06 2.32 9.34
CA ILE A 98 8.60 3.56 8.73
C ILE A 98 7.22 3.89 9.34
N PRO A 99 7.12 4.90 10.19
CA PRO A 99 5.85 5.20 10.82
C PRO A 99 4.93 5.93 9.87
N LEU A 100 3.69 5.47 9.79
CA LEU A 100 2.64 6.17 9.07
C LEU A 100 1.52 6.50 10.03
N ARG A 101 1.20 7.77 10.10
CA ARG A 101 0.06 8.24 10.87
C ARG A 101 -1.17 8.25 9.96
N ARG A 102 -2.33 8.27 10.58
CA ARG A 102 -3.58 8.34 9.84
C ARG A 102 -3.57 9.52 8.89
N GLY A 103 -3.85 9.27 7.63
CA GLY A 103 -3.90 10.32 6.60
C GLY A 103 -2.56 10.85 6.16
N GLN A 104 -1.47 10.28 6.65
CA GLN A 104 -0.13 10.76 6.29
C GLN A 104 0.30 10.20 4.94
N ALA A 105 0.94 11.02 4.13
CA ALA A 105 1.61 10.59 2.92
C ALA A 105 3.12 10.68 3.17
N ARG A 106 3.82 9.59 2.93
CA ARG A 106 5.25 9.53 3.16
C ARG A 106 5.96 8.98 1.92
N SER A 107 7.14 9.51 1.65
CA SER A 107 7.93 9.11 0.50
C SER A 107 9.25 8.49 0.93
N VAL A 108 9.67 7.46 0.23
CA VAL A 108 10.93 6.78 0.49
C VAL A 108 11.67 6.50 -0.82
N GLU A 109 12.97 6.33 -0.75
CA GLU A 109 13.77 5.90 -1.87
C GLU A 109 14.35 4.53 -1.56
N LEU A 110 14.22 3.60 -2.47
CA LEU A 110 14.75 2.26 -2.32
C LEU A 110 15.83 2.04 -3.38
N ARG A 111 17.04 1.78 -2.94
CA ARG A 111 18.16 1.61 -3.85
C ARG A 111 18.56 0.14 -3.92
N LEU A 112 18.58 -0.39 -5.12
CA LEU A 112 18.98 -1.77 -5.35
C LEU A 112 20.51 -1.88 -5.29
N ILE A 113 20.98 -2.64 -4.34
CA ILE A 113 22.41 -2.73 -4.07
C ILE A 113 22.94 -4.15 -4.02
N TYR A 114 22.11 -5.13 -3.72
CA TYR A 114 22.55 -6.50 -3.62
C TYR A 114 22.21 -7.27 -4.88
N ALA A 115 23.19 -7.94 -5.46
CA ALA A 115 22.97 -8.73 -6.67
C ALA A 115 22.26 -10.05 -6.35
N LYS A 116 22.03 -10.34 -5.09
CA LYS A 116 21.45 -11.61 -4.71
C LYS A 116 20.81 -11.44 -3.35
N GLU A 117 19.72 -12.12 -3.16
CA GLU A 117 19.12 -12.13 -1.84
C GLU A 117 20.16 -12.55 -0.84
N MET A 118 20.31 -11.79 0.22
CA MET A 118 21.23 -12.15 1.26
C MET A 118 20.88 -13.52 1.76
N PRO A 119 21.86 -14.38 1.89
CA PRO A 119 21.59 -15.72 2.38
C PRO A 119 20.87 -15.58 3.70
N LYS A 120 19.81 -16.29 3.81
CA LYS A 120 19.16 -16.43 5.10
C LYS A 120 20.22 -16.78 6.09
N PRO A 121 20.24 -16.14 7.22
CA PRO A 121 21.18 -16.53 8.24
C PRO A 121 21.03 -18.02 8.42
N VAL A 122 22.06 -18.70 8.08
CA VAL A 122 22.09 -20.13 8.20
C VAL A 122 21.71 -20.44 9.60
N SER A 123 20.54 -20.93 9.75
CA SER A 123 20.17 -21.43 11.03
C SER A 123 21.21 -22.41 11.36
N ASN A 124 22.01 -22.08 12.25
CA ASN A 124 23.10 -22.78 12.71
C ASN A 124 22.89 -24.15 12.97
N THR A 125 22.90 -24.82 11.99
CA THR A 125 23.01 -26.20 12.11
C THR A 125 24.25 -26.44 12.77
N LYS A 126 24.19 -26.82 13.95
CA LYS A 126 25.19 -27.26 14.61
C LYS A 126 26.13 -28.07 13.92
N PRO A 127 27.26 -27.78 14.07
CA PRO A 127 28.30 -28.57 13.49
C PRO A 127 28.20 -29.94 14.04
N ARG A 128 28.37 -30.84 13.34
CA ARG A 128 28.42 -32.02 13.69
C ARG A 128 29.63 -32.49 13.93
N LYS A 129 29.92 -32.94 14.60
CA LYS A 129 31.08 -33.45 14.85
C LYS A 129 31.30 -34.29 14.78
#